data_b7ca72f3d1c9b99d91f542fab079c0cb
#
_entry.id   b7ca72f3d1c9b99d91f542fab079c0cb
#
_cell.length_a   1.000
_cell.length_b   1.000
_cell.length_c   1.000
_cell.angle_alpha   90.00
_cell.angle_beta   90.00
_cell.angle_gamma   90.00
#
_symmetry.space_group_name_H-M   'P 1'
#
loop_
_entity.id
_entity.type
_entity.pdbx_description
1 polymer ?
#
loop_
_entity_poly.entity_id
_entity_poly.type
_entity_poly.pdbx_seq_one_letter_code
_entity_poly.pdbx_strand_id
1 'polypeptide(L)'
;DRLGTLIKCNPAIKDRSDRDALRHALTDGRIRVIGTDHAPHLLSDKQGGCKKAASGIPMIQFSLPTMLQLTDENVLTIERMVELMCHNPASLFRIDKRGYIRKGYHADLVLLRPHHPWTVTQECIQSKCGWSPRMNDTFTWHVERTWVNGEMVWDGQKVNTDVYGQAIRINA
;
A
#
# COMPACT_ATOMS: atom_id res chain seq x y z
N ASP A 1 -2.06 -16.16 15.34
CA ASP A 1 -2.20 -15.52 16.67
C ASP A 1 -1.06 -14.57 17.08
N ARG A 2 -0.01 -14.38 16.24
CA ARG A 2 1.14 -13.52 16.54
C ARG A 2 0.73 -12.06 16.82
N LEU A 3 -0.24 -11.52 16.10
CA LEU A 3 -0.62 -10.12 16.14
C LEU A 3 -1.88 -9.82 16.98
N GLY A 4 -2.66 -10.83 17.32
CA GLY A 4 -3.86 -10.66 18.16
C GLY A 4 -4.80 -9.55 17.67
N THR A 5 -5.15 -8.62 18.55
CA THR A 5 -6.04 -7.50 18.23
C THR A 5 -5.44 -6.47 17.28
N LEU A 6 -4.12 -6.46 17.06
CA LEU A 6 -3.49 -5.53 16.13
C LEU A 6 -4.00 -5.68 14.69
N ILE A 7 -4.35 -6.91 14.28
CA ILE A 7 -4.91 -7.17 12.93
C ILE A 7 -6.42 -7.14 12.88
N LYS A 8 -7.11 -6.73 13.96
CA LYS A 8 -8.55 -6.57 13.90
C LYS A 8 -8.92 -5.47 12.89
N CYS A 9 -9.71 -5.84 11.88
CA CYS A 9 -10.22 -4.95 10.85
C CYS A 9 -11.66 -5.31 10.49
N ASN A 10 -12.32 -4.50 9.71
CA ASN A 10 -13.66 -4.74 9.21
C ASN A 10 -13.68 -4.51 7.68
N PRO A 11 -14.05 -5.51 6.88
CA PRO A 11 -14.44 -6.88 7.26
C PRO A 11 -13.30 -7.66 7.89
N ALA A 12 -13.64 -8.56 8.82
CA ALA A 12 -12.65 -9.35 9.55
C ALA A 12 -11.85 -10.28 8.61
N ILE A 13 -10.57 -10.52 8.95
CA ILE A 13 -9.76 -11.55 8.30
C ILE A 13 -10.41 -12.91 8.54
N LYS A 14 -10.54 -13.68 7.47
CA LYS A 14 -11.19 -15.01 7.46
C LYS A 14 -10.14 -16.13 7.37
N ASP A 15 -10.53 -17.23 6.74
CA ASP A 15 -9.74 -18.43 6.59
C ASP A 15 -8.68 -18.35 5.49
N ARG A 16 -7.81 -19.35 5.44
CA ARG A 16 -6.81 -19.48 4.39
C ARG A 16 -7.44 -19.63 3.00
N SER A 17 -8.57 -20.34 2.91
CA SER A 17 -9.33 -20.52 1.67
C SER A 17 -9.84 -19.17 1.11
N ASP A 18 -10.30 -18.26 1.97
CA ASP A 18 -10.73 -16.93 1.56
C ASP A 18 -9.55 -16.10 1.02
N ARG A 19 -8.41 -16.19 1.72
CA ARG A 19 -7.16 -15.54 1.24
C ARG A 19 -6.78 -16.05 -0.15
N ASP A 20 -6.80 -17.37 -0.36
CA ASP A 20 -6.39 -17.97 -1.62
C ASP A 20 -7.40 -17.65 -2.74
N ALA A 21 -8.71 -17.59 -2.44
CA ALA A 21 -9.73 -17.12 -3.36
C ALA A 21 -9.55 -15.64 -3.74
N LEU A 22 -9.21 -14.77 -2.77
CA LEU A 22 -8.91 -13.35 -3.03
C LEU A 22 -7.64 -13.19 -3.87
N ARG A 23 -6.57 -13.96 -3.60
CA ARG A 23 -5.36 -13.96 -4.41
C ARG A 23 -5.65 -14.38 -5.86
N HIS A 24 -6.45 -15.41 -6.06
CA HIS A 24 -6.90 -15.80 -7.41
C HIS A 24 -7.72 -14.69 -8.09
N ALA A 25 -8.59 -14.02 -7.37
CA ALA A 25 -9.41 -12.93 -7.89
C ALA A 25 -8.61 -11.69 -8.34
N LEU A 26 -7.35 -11.55 -7.90
CA LEU A 26 -6.44 -10.50 -8.41
C LEU A 26 -6.09 -10.72 -9.89
N THR A 27 -6.06 -11.97 -10.35
CA THR A 27 -5.59 -12.33 -11.70
C THR A 27 -6.70 -12.60 -12.70
N ASP A 28 -7.89 -13.02 -12.23
CA ASP A 28 -9.03 -13.38 -13.09
C ASP A 28 -9.97 -12.21 -13.43
N GLY A 29 -9.64 -10.99 -12.97
CA GLY A 29 -10.39 -9.78 -13.29
C GLY A 29 -11.54 -9.44 -12.35
N ARG A 30 -11.88 -10.29 -11.37
CA ARG A 30 -12.93 -10.03 -10.38
C ARG A 30 -12.55 -8.87 -9.45
N ILE A 31 -11.30 -8.80 -9.00
CA ILE A 31 -10.76 -7.64 -8.27
C ILE A 31 -10.05 -6.75 -9.28
N ARG A 32 -10.46 -5.50 -9.35
CA ARG A 32 -9.95 -4.52 -10.33
C ARG A 32 -9.10 -3.42 -9.72
N VAL A 33 -9.21 -3.17 -8.43
CA VAL A 33 -8.54 -2.07 -7.73
C VAL A 33 -8.07 -2.55 -6.37
N ILE A 34 -6.89 -2.12 -5.96
CA ILE A 34 -6.36 -2.30 -4.60
C ILE A 34 -6.57 -1.00 -3.81
N GLY A 35 -7.20 -1.13 -2.65
CA GLY A 35 -7.29 -0.09 -1.63
C GLY A 35 -6.68 -0.57 -0.32
N THR A 36 -6.16 0.34 0.48
CA THR A 36 -5.43 0.00 1.71
C THR A 36 -6.32 -0.09 2.94
N ASP A 37 -7.49 0.54 2.91
CA ASP A 37 -8.33 0.76 4.09
C ASP A 37 -7.48 1.24 5.29
N HIS A 38 -6.60 2.21 5.03
CA HIS A 38 -5.68 2.73 6.04
C HIS A 38 -6.43 3.40 7.19
N ALA A 39 -6.51 2.70 8.30
CA ALA A 39 -7.18 3.16 9.53
C ALA A 39 -6.21 3.10 10.72
N PRO A 40 -5.37 4.14 10.92
CA PRO A 40 -4.26 4.16 11.87
C PRO A 40 -4.72 4.51 13.28
N HIS A 41 -5.37 3.58 13.97
CA HIS A 41 -5.70 3.72 15.38
C HIS A 41 -4.44 3.70 16.27
N LEU A 42 -4.47 4.38 17.41
CA LEU A 42 -3.40 4.31 18.40
C LEU A 42 -3.29 2.89 18.98
N LEU A 43 -2.10 2.53 19.47
CA LEU A 43 -1.89 1.23 20.13
C LEU A 43 -2.83 1.04 21.35
N SER A 44 -3.14 2.10 22.09
CA SER A 44 -4.12 2.08 23.16
C SER A 44 -5.51 1.63 22.70
N ASP A 45 -5.93 2.07 21.51
CA ASP A 45 -7.23 1.74 20.93
C ASP A 45 -7.31 0.28 20.46
N LYS A 46 -6.16 -0.35 20.28
CA LYS A 46 -6.04 -1.77 19.90
C LYS A 46 -6.06 -2.71 21.10
N GLN A 47 -6.19 -2.18 22.31
CA GLN A 47 -6.21 -2.96 23.56
C GLN A 47 -7.64 -3.39 23.99
N GLY A 48 -7.72 -4.26 25.01
CA GLY A 48 -8.99 -4.65 25.62
C GLY A 48 -9.69 -5.83 24.97
N GLY A 49 -8.97 -6.63 24.18
CA GLY A 49 -9.48 -7.83 23.52
C GLY A 49 -10.38 -7.56 22.33
N CYS A 50 -10.85 -8.63 21.68
CA CYS A 50 -11.56 -8.53 20.41
C CYS A 50 -12.82 -7.66 20.45
N LYS A 51 -13.52 -7.59 21.59
CA LYS A 51 -14.75 -6.79 21.71
C LYS A 51 -14.46 -5.28 21.76
N LYS A 52 -13.40 -4.85 22.48
CA LYS A 52 -13.11 -3.44 22.73
C LYS A 52 -12.14 -2.84 21.73
N ALA A 53 -11.18 -3.63 21.21
CA ALA A 53 -10.19 -3.12 20.28
C ALA A 53 -10.84 -2.51 19.03
N ALA A 54 -10.36 -1.35 18.61
CA ALA A 54 -10.79 -0.68 17.38
C ALA A 54 -10.50 -1.54 16.15
N SER A 55 -11.40 -1.51 15.16
CA SER A 55 -11.20 -2.15 13.85
C SER A 55 -10.46 -1.22 12.92
N GLY A 56 -9.37 -1.66 12.32
CA GLY A 56 -8.55 -0.90 11.38
C GLY A 56 -7.06 -1.10 11.63
N ILE A 57 -6.29 -1.00 10.56
CA ILE A 57 -4.84 -1.21 10.56
C ILE A 57 -4.12 -0.14 9.72
N PRO A 58 -2.89 0.27 10.08
CA PRO A 58 -2.10 1.23 9.31
C PRO A 58 -1.36 0.52 8.16
N MET A 59 -1.92 0.58 6.94
CA MET A 59 -1.40 -0.17 5.78
C MET A 59 -0.85 0.68 4.63
N ILE A 60 -1.11 1.99 4.56
CA ILE A 60 -0.79 2.79 3.36
C ILE A 60 0.70 2.76 3.01
N GLN A 61 1.57 2.85 3.99
CA GLN A 61 3.03 2.83 3.80
C GLN A 61 3.52 1.52 3.19
N PHE A 62 2.88 0.40 3.52
CA PHE A 62 3.32 -0.95 3.16
C PHE A 62 2.48 -1.58 2.04
N SER A 63 1.56 -0.83 1.42
CA SER A 63 0.71 -1.36 0.35
C SER A 63 1.53 -1.83 -0.86
N LEU A 64 2.40 -0.98 -1.38
CA LEU A 64 3.24 -1.31 -2.53
C LEU A 64 4.23 -2.43 -2.22
N PRO A 65 5.04 -2.40 -1.12
CA PRO A 65 5.89 -3.53 -0.75
C PRO A 65 5.14 -4.85 -0.58
N THR A 66 3.93 -4.83 -0.02
CA THR A 66 3.10 -6.04 0.13
C THR A 66 2.66 -6.60 -1.23
N MET A 67 2.28 -5.75 -2.18
CA MET A 67 1.90 -6.19 -3.53
C MET A 67 3.11 -6.70 -4.31
N LEU A 68 4.28 -6.09 -4.17
CA LEU A 68 5.54 -6.57 -4.75
C LEU A 68 5.93 -7.94 -4.18
N GLN A 69 5.71 -8.18 -2.89
CA GLN A 69 5.92 -9.52 -2.31
C GLN A 69 5.03 -10.57 -2.98
N LEU A 70 3.80 -10.24 -3.36
CA LEU A 70 2.93 -11.16 -4.11
C LEU A 70 3.46 -11.43 -5.53
N THR A 71 4.21 -10.51 -6.13
CA THR A 71 4.88 -10.78 -7.42
C THR A 71 6.05 -11.74 -7.24
N ASP A 72 6.83 -11.62 -6.18
CA ASP A 72 7.90 -12.57 -5.85
C ASP A 72 7.37 -13.97 -5.53
N GLU A 73 6.18 -14.04 -4.92
CA GLU A 73 5.45 -15.29 -4.66
C GLU A 73 4.76 -15.87 -5.93
N ASN A 74 4.91 -15.24 -7.10
CA ASN A 74 4.25 -15.61 -8.36
C ASN A 74 2.71 -15.65 -8.28
N VAL A 75 2.11 -14.88 -7.39
CA VAL A 75 0.64 -14.74 -7.30
C VAL A 75 0.11 -13.88 -8.43
N LEU A 76 0.85 -12.83 -8.83
CA LEU A 76 0.52 -11.94 -9.95
C LEU A 76 1.80 -11.40 -10.60
N THR A 77 1.68 -10.86 -11.81
CA THR A 77 2.80 -10.20 -12.49
C THR A 77 2.93 -8.73 -12.07
N ILE A 78 4.10 -8.12 -12.34
CA ILE A 78 4.32 -6.69 -12.08
C ILE A 78 3.33 -5.84 -12.91
N GLU A 79 3.08 -6.20 -14.16
CA GLU A 79 2.13 -5.51 -15.03
C GLU A 79 0.73 -5.53 -14.42
N ARG A 80 0.31 -6.71 -13.91
CA ARG A 80 -1.00 -6.83 -13.25
C ARG A 80 -1.07 -6.01 -11.97
N MET A 81 -0.01 -5.96 -11.18
CA MET A 81 0.09 -5.10 -10.00
C MET A 81 -0.07 -3.61 -10.39
N VAL A 82 0.62 -3.17 -11.45
CA VAL A 82 0.50 -1.78 -11.95
C VAL A 82 -0.93 -1.48 -12.43
N GLU A 83 -1.59 -2.42 -13.11
CA GLU A 83 -3.00 -2.28 -13.47
C GLU A 83 -3.86 -2.06 -12.23
N LEU A 84 -3.72 -2.90 -11.20
CA LEU A 84 -4.53 -2.88 -9.99
C LEU A 84 -4.31 -1.63 -9.12
N MET A 85 -3.10 -1.08 -9.11
CA MET A 85 -2.71 0.02 -8.22
C MET A 85 -2.65 1.39 -8.91
N CYS A 86 -2.51 1.43 -10.25
CA CYS A 86 -2.32 2.67 -10.99
C CYS A 86 -3.38 2.87 -12.08
N HIS A 87 -3.42 1.98 -13.08
CA HIS A 87 -4.27 2.15 -14.26
C HIS A 87 -5.76 2.09 -13.92
N ASN A 88 -6.17 1.04 -13.23
CA ASN A 88 -7.57 0.80 -12.92
C ASN A 88 -8.15 1.82 -11.93
N PRO A 89 -7.45 2.24 -10.84
CA PRO A 89 -7.92 3.33 -10.01
C PRO A 89 -8.10 4.64 -10.79
N ALA A 90 -7.12 5.00 -11.64
CA ALA A 90 -7.21 6.20 -12.46
C ALA A 90 -8.42 6.16 -13.41
N SER A 91 -8.66 5.00 -14.04
CA SER A 91 -9.83 4.80 -14.92
C SER A 91 -11.16 4.78 -14.17
N LEU A 92 -11.22 4.05 -13.04
CA LEU A 92 -12.44 3.90 -12.23
C LEU A 92 -12.94 5.25 -11.69
N PHE A 93 -12.01 6.05 -11.18
CA PHE A 93 -12.32 7.37 -10.62
C PHE A 93 -12.19 8.50 -11.63
N ARG A 94 -11.96 8.20 -12.92
CA ARG A 94 -11.80 9.17 -14.02
C ARG A 94 -10.76 10.26 -13.70
N ILE A 95 -9.66 9.88 -13.08
CA ILE A 95 -8.59 10.80 -12.67
C ILE A 95 -7.85 11.31 -13.92
N ASP A 96 -7.80 12.63 -14.06
CA ASP A 96 -7.17 13.26 -15.23
C ASP A 96 -5.65 13.11 -15.20
N LYS A 97 -5.07 12.66 -16.31
CA LYS A 97 -3.62 12.61 -16.60
C LYS A 97 -2.75 11.98 -15.51
N ARG A 98 -3.25 10.95 -14.82
CA ARG A 98 -2.51 10.16 -13.82
C ARG A 98 -2.69 8.66 -14.07
N GLY A 99 -1.93 7.84 -13.35
CA GLY A 99 -2.00 6.38 -13.41
C GLY A 99 -1.24 5.75 -14.58
N TYR A 100 -0.64 6.55 -15.47
CA TYR A 100 0.13 6.09 -16.64
C TYR A 100 1.38 6.94 -16.83
N ILE A 101 2.47 6.32 -17.30
CA ILE A 101 3.67 7.04 -17.76
C ILE A 101 3.46 7.41 -19.22
N ARG A 102 3.01 8.65 -19.49
CA ARG A 102 2.72 9.16 -20.84
C ARG A 102 3.09 10.64 -20.96
N LYS A 103 3.47 11.07 -22.17
CA LYS A 103 3.71 12.50 -22.46
C LYS A 103 2.45 13.31 -22.13
N GLY A 104 2.62 14.39 -21.36
CA GLY A 104 1.52 15.27 -20.93
C GLY A 104 0.78 14.81 -19.68
N TYR A 105 1.21 13.70 -19.06
CA TYR A 105 0.71 13.25 -17.76
C TYR A 105 1.55 13.80 -16.61
N HIS A 106 0.96 13.88 -15.43
CA HIS A 106 1.69 14.23 -14.21
C HIS A 106 2.76 13.18 -13.92
N ALA A 107 3.94 13.63 -13.53
CA ALA A 107 5.04 12.74 -13.15
C ALA A 107 4.90 12.29 -11.69
N ASP A 108 3.91 11.43 -11.44
CA ASP A 108 3.76 10.68 -10.20
C ASP A 108 4.45 9.33 -10.38
N LEU A 109 5.68 9.23 -9.91
CA LEU A 109 6.56 8.11 -10.22
C LEU A 109 7.14 7.50 -8.95
N VAL A 110 7.35 6.20 -8.98
CA VAL A 110 8.08 5.47 -7.93
C VAL A 110 9.21 4.69 -8.59
N LEU A 111 10.43 4.87 -8.10
CA LEU A 111 11.60 4.10 -8.50
C LEU A 111 11.81 2.97 -7.49
N LEU A 112 11.85 1.75 -8.00
CA LEU A 112 11.96 0.53 -7.20
C LEU A 112 13.27 -0.19 -7.49
N ARG A 113 13.90 -0.73 -6.46
CA ARG A 113 15.06 -1.63 -6.58
C ARG A 113 14.66 -3.04 -6.15
N PRO A 114 14.67 -4.02 -7.06
CA PRO A 114 14.50 -5.43 -6.71
C PRO A 114 15.75 -5.98 -6.00
N HIS A 115 15.59 -7.11 -5.32
CA HIS A 115 16.68 -7.85 -4.68
C HIS A 115 17.49 -7.00 -3.69
N HIS A 116 16.85 -6.04 -3.04
CA HIS A 116 17.43 -5.19 -2.00
C HIS A 116 16.64 -5.32 -0.71
N PRO A 117 16.86 -6.40 0.06
CA PRO A 117 16.04 -6.73 1.22
C PRO A 117 16.24 -5.70 2.35
N TRP A 118 15.14 -5.39 3.02
CA TRP A 118 15.11 -4.53 4.20
C TRP A 118 14.03 -5.01 5.16
N THR A 119 14.23 -4.77 6.45
CA THR A 119 13.30 -5.18 7.51
C THR A 119 12.57 -3.97 8.06
N VAL A 120 11.28 -4.12 8.31
CA VAL A 120 10.45 -3.07 8.92
C VAL A 120 10.84 -2.93 10.38
N THR A 121 11.45 -1.79 10.72
CA THR A 121 11.82 -1.41 12.09
C THR A 121 10.97 -0.23 12.57
N GLN A 122 11.07 0.09 13.85
CA GLN A 122 10.35 1.21 14.44
C GLN A 122 10.69 2.55 13.77
N GLU A 123 11.95 2.73 13.39
CA GLU A 123 12.46 3.97 12.81
C GLU A 123 11.89 4.24 11.42
N CYS A 124 11.50 3.20 10.67
CA CYS A 124 10.94 3.38 9.34
C CYS A 124 9.43 3.71 9.33
N ILE A 125 8.74 3.63 10.48
CA ILE A 125 7.30 3.88 10.58
C ILE A 125 7.00 5.38 10.43
N GLN A 126 6.33 5.75 9.35
CA GLN A 126 5.94 7.14 9.04
C GLN A 126 4.55 7.49 9.59
N SER A 127 3.70 6.51 9.83
CA SER A 127 2.37 6.74 10.37
C SER A 127 2.43 7.29 11.79
N LYS A 128 1.67 8.35 12.07
CA LYS A 128 1.60 9.00 13.41
C LYS A 128 1.12 8.05 14.52
N CYS A 129 0.45 6.96 14.19
CA CYS A 129 0.07 5.94 15.17
C CYS A 129 1.26 5.15 15.73
N GLY A 130 2.45 5.25 15.12
CA GLY A 130 3.70 4.72 15.61
C GLY A 130 3.85 3.19 15.56
N TRP A 131 3.02 2.48 14.80
CA TRP A 131 3.10 1.02 14.67
C TRP A 131 2.64 0.53 13.29
N SER A 132 2.94 -0.73 12.98
CA SER A 132 2.45 -1.42 11.79
C SER A 132 2.25 -2.91 12.07
N PRO A 133 1.26 -3.57 11.46
CA PRO A 133 1.14 -5.03 11.50
C PRO A 133 2.29 -5.74 10.75
N ARG A 134 3.05 -4.98 9.96
CA ARG A 134 4.20 -5.47 9.19
C ARG A 134 5.54 -5.36 9.95
N MET A 135 5.50 -4.98 11.23
CA MET A 135 6.69 -4.88 12.07
C MET A 135 7.50 -6.18 12.07
N ASN A 136 8.81 -6.08 11.86
CA ASN A 136 9.77 -7.19 11.71
C ASN A 136 9.58 -8.04 10.43
N ASP A 137 8.69 -7.68 9.52
CA ASP A 137 8.65 -8.31 8.20
C ASP A 137 9.82 -7.83 7.34
N THR A 138 10.32 -8.72 6.48
CA THR A 138 11.36 -8.38 5.50
C THR A 138 10.75 -8.34 4.11
N PHE A 139 10.96 -7.23 3.42
CA PHE A 139 10.61 -7.05 2.01
C PHE A 139 11.86 -7.13 1.14
N THR A 140 11.72 -7.64 -0.08
CA THR A 140 12.80 -7.85 -1.06
C THR A 140 12.97 -6.69 -2.04
N TRP A 141 11.97 -5.79 -2.09
CA TRP A 141 11.97 -4.61 -2.95
C TRP A 141 12.11 -3.35 -2.10
N HIS A 142 12.97 -2.44 -2.52
CA HIS A 142 13.16 -1.16 -1.87
C HIS A 142 12.60 -0.01 -2.71
N VAL A 143 11.90 0.94 -2.07
CA VAL A 143 11.46 2.19 -2.71
C VAL A 143 12.62 3.17 -2.66
N GLU A 144 13.30 3.36 -3.79
CA GLU A 144 14.47 4.23 -3.90
C GLU A 144 14.06 5.71 -3.91
N ARG A 145 13.04 6.05 -4.68
CA ARG A 145 12.56 7.42 -4.83
C ARG A 145 11.08 7.46 -5.15
N THR A 146 10.44 8.57 -4.76
CA THR A 146 9.06 8.86 -5.14
C THR A 146 8.95 10.31 -5.57
N TRP A 147 8.25 10.54 -6.68
CA TRP A 147 7.90 11.88 -7.18
C TRP A 147 6.39 12.04 -7.20
N VAL A 148 5.93 13.25 -6.86
CA VAL A 148 4.53 13.68 -6.98
C VAL A 148 4.51 14.98 -7.76
N ASN A 149 3.75 15.03 -8.85
CA ASN A 149 3.70 16.17 -9.77
C ASN A 149 5.09 16.60 -10.32
N GLY A 150 6.04 15.65 -10.43
CA GLY A 150 7.42 15.94 -10.87
C GLY A 150 8.38 16.36 -9.77
N GLU A 151 7.90 16.61 -8.56
CA GLU A 151 8.72 16.97 -7.41
C GLU A 151 9.05 15.73 -6.57
N MET A 152 10.32 15.56 -6.19
CA MET A 152 10.76 14.42 -5.38
C MET A 152 10.30 14.58 -3.93
N VAL A 153 9.45 13.66 -3.47
CA VAL A 153 8.89 13.63 -2.12
C VAL A 153 9.55 12.60 -1.19
N TRP A 154 10.26 11.64 -1.77
CA TRP A 154 11.02 10.61 -1.03
C TRP A 154 12.35 10.35 -1.74
N ASP A 155 13.46 10.44 -1.03
CA ASP A 155 14.83 10.29 -1.57
C ASP A 155 15.48 8.95 -1.24
N GLY A 156 14.73 8.01 -0.66
CA GLY A 156 15.22 6.72 -0.16
C GLY A 156 15.53 6.72 1.34
N GLN A 157 15.57 7.88 1.98
CA GLN A 157 15.88 8.02 3.41
C GLN A 157 14.86 8.87 4.17
N LYS A 158 14.41 9.98 3.58
CA LYS A 158 13.49 10.91 4.24
C LYS A 158 12.44 11.46 3.29
N VAL A 159 11.32 11.86 3.89
CA VAL A 159 10.25 12.59 3.20
C VAL A 159 10.62 14.07 3.07
N ASN A 160 10.46 14.63 1.88
CA ASN A 160 10.53 16.08 1.66
C ASN A 160 9.20 16.71 2.08
N THR A 161 9.19 17.38 3.23
CA THR A 161 7.99 18.01 3.80
C THR A 161 7.62 19.35 3.18
N ASP A 162 8.47 19.90 2.29
CA ASP A 162 8.23 21.19 1.62
C ASP A 162 7.43 21.01 0.32
N VAL A 163 7.26 19.77 -0.12
CA VAL A 163 6.49 19.42 -1.33
C VAL A 163 5.11 18.90 -0.93
N TYR A 164 4.08 19.50 -1.52
CA TYR A 164 2.68 19.14 -1.28
C TYR A 164 2.03 18.62 -2.56
N GLY A 165 1.11 17.68 -2.40
CA GLY A 165 0.25 17.22 -3.50
C GLY A 165 -0.67 18.34 -4.00
N GLN A 166 -1.13 18.20 -5.23
CA GLN A 166 -2.13 19.08 -5.84
C GLN A 166 -3.50 18.38 -5.85
N ALA A 167 -4.56 19.16 -5.86
CA ALA A 167 -5.92 18.62 -5.99
C ALA A 167 -6.04 17.80 -7.29
N ILE A 168 -6.58 16.59 -7.15
CA ILE A 168 -6.84 15.70 -8.28
C ILE A 168 -8.01 16.26 -9.10
N ARG A 169 -7.85 16.33 -10.42
CA ARG A 169 -8.94 16.63 -11.35
C ARG A 169 -9.61 15.32 -11.77
N ILE A 170 -10.94 15.36 -11.82
CA ILE A 170 -11.77 14.26 -12.28
C ILE A 170 -12.45 14.70 -13.59
N ASN A 171 -12.33 13.87 -14.61
CA ASN A 171 -13.01 14.12 -15.89
C ASN A 171 -14.52 13.86 -15.76
N ALA A 172 -15.33 14.72 -16.37
CA ALA A 172 -16.78 14.58 -16.38
C ALA A 172 -17.26 13.33 -17.15
#